data_402486b5fbafa36d83d6cc639a766877
#
_entry.id   402486b5fbafa36d83d6cc639a766877
#
_cell.length_a   1.000
_cell.length_b   1.000
_cell.length_c   1.000
_cell.angle_alpha   90.00
_cell.angle_beta   90.00
_cell.angle_gamma   90.00
#
_symmetry.space_group_name_H-M   'P 1'
#
loop_
_entity.id
_entity.type
_entity.pdbx_description
1 polymer ?
#
loop_
_entity_poly.entity_id
_entity_poly.type
_entity_poly.pdbx_seq_one_letter_code
_entity_poly.pdbx_strand_id
1 'polypeptide(L)'
;MHKSDDGGQSWQVISPDLTLNDKTHQQNSGGIAVDNLMTFDGSVLFSIEESELEPGLIWTGSNDGQVQLTKNGGANWTNVTANIPDLLKWGTIANIEVSRYKKGAAYITVDLHQMGDFNPYVYKTEDYGLSWKLISSTIPKSVHSFAHVIKEDPKREGMLYLGVDNGLYISYDDGVNWMRL
;
A
#
# COMPACT_ATOMS: atom_id res chain seq x y z
N MET A 1 -5.28 -10.15 -10.75
CA MET A 1 -4.52 -11.10 -9.91
C MET A 1 -4.81 -12.54 -10.29
N HIS A 2 -3.87 -13.42 -10.01
CA HIS A 2 -4.03 -14.86 -10.16
C HIS A 2 -3.77 -15.54 -8.82
N LYS A 3 -4.50 -16.63 -8.56
CA LYS A 3 -4.35 -17.48 -7.37
C LYS A 3 -4.08 -18.91 -7.78
N SER A 4 -3.21 -19.60 -7.05
CA SER A 4 -3.00 -21.04 -7.16
C SER A 4 -3.33 -21.70 -5.81
N ASP A 5 -4.07 -22.82 -5.86
CA ASP A 5 -4.39 -23.63 -4.69
C ASP A 5 -3.61 -24.98 -4.68
N ASP A 6 -2.74 -25.19 -5.68
CA ASP A 6 -2.01 -26.45 -5.92
C ASP A 6 -0.48 -26.26 -6.02
N GLY A 7 0.06 -25.25 -5.36
CA GLY A 7 1.49 -24.97 -5.37
C GLY A 7 2.02 -24.42 -6.70
N GLY A 8 1.18 -23.75 -7.48
CA GLY A 8 1.56 -23.10 -8.72
C GLY A 8 1.41 -23.96 -9.98
N GLN A 9 0.80 -25.15 -9.86
CA GLN A 9 0.58 -26.03 -11.02
C GLN A 9 -0.57 -25.51 -11.91
N SER A 10 -1.59 -24.89 -11.29
CA SER A 10 -2.65 -24.19 -12.00
C SER A 10 -2.93 -22.81 -11.39
N TRP A 11 -3.49 -21.93 -12.19
CA TRP A 11 -3.77 -20.54 -11.79
C TRP A 11 -5.17 -20.10 -12.20
N GLN A 12 -5.86 -19.46 -11.29
CA GLN A 12 -7.18 -18.89 -11.53
C GLN A 12 -7.11 -17.37 -11.46
N VAL A 13 -7.82 -16.70 -12.36
CA VAL A 13 -7.99 -15.24 -12.29
C VAL A 13 -9.01 -14.93 -11.19
N ILE A 14 -8.59 -14.15 -10.20
CA ILE A 14 -9.41 -13.78 -9.04
C ILE A 14 -9.69 -12.28 -8.94
N SER A 15 -9.32 -11.48 -9.95
CA SER A 15 -9.65 -10.06 -9.94
C SER A 15 -9.83 -9.50 -11.33
N PRO A 16 -10.62 -8.42 -11.49
CA PRO A 16 -10.50 -7.53 -12.63
C PRO A 16 -9.15 -6.79 -12.58
N ASP A 17 -8.96 -5.78 -13.44
CA ASP A 17 -7.89 -4.81 -13.28
C ASP A 17 -8.14 -3.99 -12.00
N LEU A 18 -7.17 -4.00 -11.09
CA LEU A 18 -7.23 -3.33 -9.78
C LEU A 18 -6.43 -2.01 -9.76
N THR A 19 -5.90 -1.61 -10.90
CA THR A 19 -5.13 -0.39 -11.08
C THR A 19 -6.02 0.73 -11.65
N LEU A 20 -5.48 1.94 -11.75
CA LEU A 20 -6.16 3.04 -12.45
C LEU A 20 -6.18 2.81 -13.97
N ASN A 21 -5.14 2.15 -14.48
CA ASN A 21 -4.96 1.80 -15.89
C ASN A 21 -5.12 3.00 -16.85
N ASP A 22 -4.55 4.13 -16.48
CA ASP A 22 -4.63 5.36 -17.27
C ASP A 22 -3.79 5.23 -18.55
N LYS A 23 -4.46 5.11 -19.68
CA LYS A 23 -3.83 4.93 -20.98
C LYS A 23 -3.00 6.13 -21.43
N THR A 24 -3.22 7.31 -20.87
CA THR A 24 -2.41 8.50 -21.20
C THR A 24 -1.00 8.39 -20.64
N HIS A 25 -0.81 7.63 -19.58
CA HIS A 25 0.49 7.35 -18.98
C HIS A 25 1.19 6.10 -19.56
N GLN A 26 0.55 5.41 -20.49
CA GLN A 26 1.10 4.22 -21.15
C GLN A 26 1.56 4.51 -22.59
N GLN A 27 1.77 5.77 -22.93
CA GLN A 27 2.27 6.20 -24.23
C GLN A 27 3.81 6.17 -24.24
N ASN A 28 4.41 5.97 -25.41
CA ASN A 28 5.86 6.10 -25.57
C ASN A 28 6.30 7.52 -25.20
N SER A 29 7.23 7.68 -24.27
CA SER A 29 7.85 8.94 -23.96
C SER A 29 9.04 9.20 -24.87
N GLY A 30 9.20 10.47 -25.32
CA GLY A 30 10.31 10.89 -26.15
C GLY A 30 10.37 10.35 -27.58
N GLY A 31 9.52 9.43 -27.99
CA GLY A 31 9.37 8.95 -29.36
C GLY A 31 10.54 8.15 -29.95
N ILE A 32 11.51 7.72 -29.17
CA ILE A 32 12.73 7.04 -29.64
C ILE A 32 12.72 5.54 -29.34
N ALA A 33 12.11 5.11 -28.25
CA ALA A 33 12.00 3.71 -27.85
C ALA A 33 10.69 3.48 -27.11
N VAL A 34 10.28 2.21 -27.02
CA VAL A 34 9.23 1.78 -26.10
C VAL A 34 9.86 1.77 -24.70
N ASP A 35 9.58 2.82 -23.95
CA ASP A 35 10.05 3.02 -22.58
C ASP A 35 8.95 2.88 -21.54
N ASN A 36 7.81 2.28 -21.93
CA ASN A 36 6.72 1.86 -21.03
C ASN A 36 7.23 0.78 -20.07
N LEU A 37 8.05 1.18 -19.15
CA LEU A 37 8.44 0.30 -18.06
C LEU A 37 7.32 0.33 -17.02
N MET A 38 6.27 -0.41 -17.23
CA MET A 38 5.02 -0.50 -16.42
C MET A 38 5.17 -0.17 -14.91
N THR A 39 6.35 -0.39 -14.35
CA THR A 39 6.71 -0.04 -12.97
C THR A 39 6.75 1.46 -12.69
N PHE A 40 6.90 2.29 -13.72
CA PHE A 40 6.96 3.76 -13.58
C PHE A 40 5.74 4.45 -14.19
N ASP A 41 5.09 3.80 -15.15
CA ASP A 41 4.00 4.39 -15.92
C ASP A 41 2.61 4.05 -15.38
N GLY A 42 2.55 3.42 -14.20
CA GLY A 42 1.31 2.99 -13.58
C GLY A 42 0.85 1.59 -14.01
N SER A 43 -0.29 1.17 -13.45
CA SER A 43 -0.95 -0.09 -13.79
C SER A 43 -0.24 -1.37 -13.30
N VAL A 44 0.51 -1.27 -12.20
CA VAL A 44 1.16 -2.42 -11.54
C VAL A 44 0.74 -2.51 -10.08
N LEU A 45 0.39 -3.71 -9.61
CA LEU A 45 0.22 -3.98 -8.20
C LEU A 45 1.59 -4.08 -7.53
N PHE A 46 1.84 -3.20 -6.56
CA PHE A 46 3.09 -3.14 -5.79
C PHE A 46 3.01 -3.90 -4.48
N SER A 47 1.82 -3.93 -3.87
CA SER A 47 1.60 -4.60 -2.60
C SER A 47 0.37 -5.48 -2.66
N ILE A 48 0.47 -6.68 -2.09
CA ILE A 48 -0.61 -7.64 -1.94
C ILE A 48 -0.43 -8.27 -0.56
N GLU A 49 -1.48 -8.23 0.28
CA GLU A 49 -1.44 -8.82 1.61
C GLU A 49 -2.78 -9.48 1.93
N GLU A 50 -2.75 -10.74 2.39
CA GLU A 50 -3.92 -11.46 2.89
C GLU A 50 -3.94 -11.46 4.41
N SER A 51 -5.11 -11.28 5.00
CA SER A 51 -5.29 -11.29 6.45
C SER A 51 -5.08 -12.68 7.04
N GLU A 52 -4.25 -12.78 8.07
CA GLU A 52 -4.13 -14.00 8.87
C GLU A 52 -5.38 -14.28 9.73
N LEU A 53 -6.16 -13.23 10.07
CA LEU A 53 -7.35 -13.32 10.91
C LEU A 53 -8.63 -13.62 10.13
N GLU A 54 -8.65 -13.30 8.85
CA GLU A 54 -9.84 -13.39 8.00
C GLU A 54 -9.44 -13.96 6.64
N PRO A 55 -9.41 -15.30 6.50
CA PRO A 55 -9.11 -15.93 5.22
C PRO A 55 -10.00 -15.40 4.09
N GLY A 56 -9.37 -14.99 2.98
CA GLY A 56 -10.07 -14.38 1.85
C GLY A 56 -10.24 -12.86 1.94
N LEU A 57 -9.83 -12.22 3.04
CA LEU A 57 -9.64 -10.78 3.08
C LEU A 57 -8.25 -10.47 2.49
N ILE A 58 -8.22 -9.96 1.26
CA ILE A 58 -6.99 -9.63 0.54
C ILE A 58 -7.02 -8.13 0.23
N TRP A 59 -5.91 -7.45 0.51
CA TRP A 59 -5.68 -6.07 0.18
C TRP A 59 -4.68 -5.93 -0.96
N THR A 60 -4.86 -4.92 -1.80
CA THR A 60 -3.92 -4.60 -2.88
C THR A 60 -3.64 -3.11 -2.94
N GLY A 61 -2.40 -2.80 -3.25
CA GLY A 61 -1.94 -1.44 -3.53
C GLY A 61 -1.22 -1.36 -4.87
N SER A 62 -1.51 -0.33 -5.66
CA SER A 62 -0.89 -0.13 -6.96
C SER A 62 0.08 1.06 -6.98
N ASN A 63 0.95 1.10 -7.97
CA ASN A 63 1.87 2.22 -8.16
C ASN A 63 1.19 3.49 -8.70
N ASP A 64 -0.04 3.38 -9.22
CA ASP A 64 -0.87 4.50 -9.65
C ASP A 64 -1.89 4.94 -8.58
N GLY A 65 -1.67 4.50 -7.32
CA GLY A 65 -2.32 5.03 -6.14
C GLY A 65 -3.67 4.38 -5.80
N GLN A 66 -3.98 3.19 -6.31
CA GLN A 66 -5.22 2.51 -5.97
C GLN A 66 -5.04 1.59 -4.78
N VAL A 67 -5.98 1.66 -3.83
CA VAL A 67 -6.12 0.70 -2.73
C VAL A 67 -7.44 -0.03 -2.90
N GLN A 68 -7.38 -1.34 -3.04
CA GLN A 68 -8.57 -2.17 -3.18
C GLN A 68 -8.52 -3.38 -2.25
N LEU A 69 -9.67 -3.87 -1.86
CA LEU A 69 -9.78 -5.09 -1.06
C LEU A 69 -10.92 -5.99 -1.54
N THR A 70 -10.75 -7.26 -1.26
CA THR A 70 -11.80 -8.28 -1.32
C THR A 70 -11.96 -8.91 0.05
N LYS A 71 -13.20 -9.30 0.42
CA LYS A 71 -13.51 -10.05 1.66
C LYS A 71 -13.90 -11.50 1.41
N ASN A 72 -13.82 -11.94 0.15
CA ASN A 72 -14.33 -13.24 -0.28
C ASN A 72 -13.41 -13.91 -1.32
N GLY A 73 -12.11 -13.77 -1.12
CA GLY A 73 -11.10 -14.45 -1.93
C GLY A 73 -11.05 -14.02 -3.39
N GLY A 74 -11.50 -12.80 -3.69
CA GLY A 74 -11.47 -12.24 -5.05
C GLY A 74 -12.80 -12.29 -5.80
N ALA A 75 -13.88 -12.83 -5.21
CA ALA A 75 -15.18 -12.87 -5.88
C ALA A 75 -15.76 -11.47 -6.13
N ASN A 76 -15.50 -10.53 -5.21
CA ASN A 76 -15.85 -9.11 -5.36
C ASN A 76 -14.74 -8.23 -4.80
N TRP A 77 -14.49 -7.10 -5.46
CA TRP A 77 -13.48 -6.12 -5.07
C TRP A 77 -14.11 -4.78 -4.78
N THR A 78 -13.60 -4.09 -3.78
CA THR A 78 -14.03 -2.75 -3.38
C THR A 78 -12.84 -1.80 -3.44
N ASN A 79 -12.97 -0.72 -4.20
CA ASN A 79 -11.98 0.36 -4.21
C ASN A 79 -12.25 1.29 -3.02
N VAL A 80 -11.26 1.47 -2.16
CA VAL A 80 -11.32 2.31 -0.95
C VAL A 80 -10.41 3.53 -1.02
N THR A 81 -9.78 3.76 -2.16
CA THR A 81 -8.83 4.85 -2.37
C THR A 81 -9.42 6.22 -2.01
N ALA A 82 -10.66 6.48 -2.41
CA ALA A 82 -11.33 7.76 -2.20
C ALA A 82 -11.56 8.10 -0.71
N ASN A 83 -11.43 7.12 0.18
CA ASN A 83 -11.60 7.30 1.62
C ASN A 83 -10.31 7.73 2.33
N ILE A 84 -9.16 7.71 1.62
CA ILE A 84 -7.86 8.10 2.18
C ILE A 84 -7.75 9.63 2.12
N PRO A 85 -7.65 10.32 3.28
CA PRO A 85 -7.63 11.77 3.30
C PRO A 85 -6.33 12.31 2.67
N ASP A 86 -6.45 13.36 1.89
CA ASP A 86 -5.33 14.08 1.26
C ASP A 86 -4.36 13.21 0.43
N LEU A 87 -4.82 12.04 0.00
CA LEU A 87 -4.02 11.19 -0.88
C LEU A 87 -3.83 11.88 -2.22
N LEU A 88 -2.58 12.16 -2.55
CA LEU A 88 -2.23 12.70 -3.86
C LEU A 88 -2.34 11.61 -4.93
N LYS A 89 -2.83 11.99 -6.10
CA LYS A 89 -2.87 11.09 -7.27
C LYS A 89 -1.48 10.57 -7.59
N TRP A 90 -1.40 9.35 -8.07
CA TRP A 90 -0.14 8.69 -8.47
C TRP A 90 0.82 8.40 -7.32
N GLY A 91 0.39 8.51 -6.07
CA GLY A 91 1.17 8.04 -4.93
C GLY A 91 1.25 6.52 -4.93
N THR A 92 2.44 5.97 -5.12
CA THR A 92 2.65 4.52 -5.10
C THR A 92 2.31 3.96 -3.73
N ILE A 93 1.37 3.02 -3.68
CA ILE A 93 1.10 2.25 -2.46
C ILE A 93 2.21 1.21 -2.30
N ALA A 94 3.28 1.64 -1.63
CA ALA A 94 4.53 0.90 -1.59
C ALA A 94 4.43 -0.37 -0.74
N ASN A 95 3.67 -0.32 0.35
CA ASN A 95 3.45 -1.48 1.22
C ASN A 95 2.07 -1.43 1.85
N ILE A 96 1.50 -2.60 2.07
CA ILE A 96 0.34 -2.81 2.92
C ILE A 96 0.75 -3.78 4.02
N GLU A 97 0.35 -3.51 5.26
CA GLU A 97 0.44 -4.41 6.40
C GLU A 97 -0.96 -4.60 6.96
N VAL A 98 -1.48 -5.80 6.93
CA VAL A 98 -2.76 -6.14 7.52
C VAL A 98 -2.55 -6.54 8.97
N SER A 99 -3.29 -5.92 9.89
CA SER A 99 -3.12 -6.20 11.31
C SER A 99 -3.41 -7.68 11.63
N ARG A 100 -2.52 -8.27 12.41
CA ARG A 100 -2.69 -9.62 12.92
C ARG A 100 -3.39 -9.66 14.29
N TYR A 101 -3.83 -8.51 14.79
CA TYR A 101 -4.53 -8.38 16.07
C TYR A 101 -5.97 -7.94 15.89
N LYS A 102 -6.28 -7.14 14.89
CA LYS A 102 -7.58 -6.52 14.72
C LYS A 102 -8.13 -6.75 13.31
N LYS A 103 -9.30 -7.37 13.24
CA LYS A 103 -10.03 -7.56 11.98
C LYS A 103 -10.35 -6.22 11.32
N GLY A 104 -10.19 -6.17 9.99
CA GLY A 104 -10.44 -4.97 9.21
C GLY A 104 -9.42 -3.85 9.37
N ALA A 105 -8.41 -4.01 10.25
CA ALA A 105 -7.34 -3.04 10.41
C ALA A 105 -6.19 -3.31 9.43
N ALA A 106 -5.67 -2.24 8.87
CA ALA A 106 -4.51 -2.27 7.98
C ALA A 106 -3.75 -0.94 8.01
N TYR A 107 -2.49 -1.01 7.64
CA TYR A 107 -1.59 0.13 7.48
C TYR A 107 -1.10 0.16 6.04
N ILE A 108 -0.92 1.36 5.49
CA ILE A 108 -0.32 1.52 4.17
C ILE A 108 0.79 2.57 4.22
N THR A 109 1.84 2.37 3.42
CA THR A 109 2.80 3.42 3.09
C THR A 109 2.54 3.92 1.67
N VAL A 110 2.65 5.24 1.50
CA VAL A 110 2.51 5.87 0.19
C VAL A 110 3.80 6.61 -0.15
N ASP A 111 4.35 6.30 -1.29
CA ASP A 111 5.57 6.89 -1.80
C ASP A 111 5.27 7.85 -2.97
N LEU A 112 5.70 9.09 -2.82
CA LEU A 112 5.53 10.18 -3.79
C LEU A 112 6.87 10.80 -4.21
N HIS A 113 8.01 10.18 -3.86
CA HIS A 113 9.34 10.75 -4.11
C HIS A 113 9.59 11.03 -5.60
N GLN A 114 9.07 10.19 -6.49
CA GLN A 114 9.18 10.39 -7.95
C GLN A 114 8.41 11.62 -8.44
N MET A 115 7.45 12.11 -7.64
CA MET A 115 6.71 13.34 -7.90
C MET A 115 7.30 14.55 -7.16
N GLY A 116 8.46 14.38 -6.49
CA GLY A 116 9.14 15.42 -5.74
C GLY A 116 8.57 15.67 -4.34
N ASP A 117 7.67 14.82 -3.87
CA ASP A 117 7.17 14.86 -2.49
C ASP A 117 7.81 13.74 -1.65
N PHE A 118 8.62 14.16 -0.69
CA PHE A 118 9.42 13.27 0.16
C PHE A 118 8.83 13.10 1.57
N ASN A 119 7.58 13.51 1.79
CA ASN A 119 6.94 13.34 3.10
C ASN A 119 6.68 11.86 3.40
N PRO A 120 6.83 11.44 4.67
CA PRO A 120 6.51 10.07 5.07
C PRO A 120 4.99 9.92 5.20
N TYR A 121 4.35 9.33 4.21
CA TYR A 121 2.92 9.06 4.25
C TYR A 121 2.67 7.65 4.76
N VAL A 122 2.09 7.55 5.95
CA VAL A 122 1.63 6.28 6.55
C VAL A 122 0.21 6.47 7.02
N TYR A 123 -0.70 5.66 6.50
CA TYR A 123 -2.11 5.70 6.88
C TYR A 123 -2.52 4.40 7.57
N LYS A 124 -3.46 4.51 8.49
CA LYS A 124 -4.10 3.40 9.20
C LYS A 124 -5.60 3.42 8.97
N THR A 125 -6.18 2.26 8.75
CA THR A 125 -7.63 2.00 8.84
C THR A 125 -7.92 0.97 9.92
N GLU A 126 -9.14 0.98 10.46
CA GLU A 126 -9.64 -0.02 11.42
C GLU A 126 -11.00 -0.59 11.03
N ASP A 127 -11.48 -0.23 9.84
CA ASP A 127 -12.86 -0.47 9.39
C ASP A 127 -12.93 -0.90 7.91
N TYR A 128 -11.94 -1.70 7.47
CA TYR A 128 -11.86 -2.20 6.10
C TYR A 128 -11.72 -1.07 5.06
N GLY A 129 -11.03 0.01 5.42
CA GLY A 129 -10.78 1.13 4.50
C GLY A 129 -11.97 2.09 4.33
N LEU A 130 -13.01 2.00 5.16
CA LEU A 130 -14.11 2.98 5.14
C LEU A 130 -13.65 4.34 5.65
N SER A 131 -12.68 4.35 6.57
CA SER A 131 -11.98 5.56 7.02
C SER A 131 -10.49 5.31 7.21
N TRP A 132 -9.69 6.37 7.06
CA TRP A 132 -8.24 6.31 7.21
C TRP A 132 -7.73 7.49 8.02
N LYS A 133 -6.64 7.28 8.74
CA LYS A 133 -5.95 8.28 9.53
C LYS A 133 -4.47 8.31 9.17
N LEU A 134 -3.93 9.50 8.89
CA LEU A 134 -2.48 9.70 8.77
C LEU A 134 -1.84 9.56 10.14
N ILE A 135 -0.88 8.65 10.29
CA ILE A 135 -0.21 8.33 11.57
C ILE A 135 1.28 8.71 11.58
N SER A 136 1.79 9.30 10.52
CA SER A 136 3.21 9.68 10.37
C SER A 136 3.50 11.17 10.60
N SER A 137 2.54 11.94 11.08
CA SER A 137 2.64 13.41 11.20
C SER A 137 3.74 13.89 12.14
N THR A 138 4.19 13.06 13.07
CA THR A 138 5.27 13.37 14.03
C THR A 138 6.67 13.00 13.54
N ILE A 139 6.79 12.37 12.37
CA ILE A 139 8.08 12.03 11.76
C ILE A 139 8.69 13.29 11.13
N PRO A 140 9.95 13.61 11.42
CA PRO A 140 10.63 14.75 10.82
C PRO A 140 10.71 14.63 9.30
N LYS A 141 10.36 15.71 8.62
CA LYS A 141 10.37 15.78 7.15
C LYS A 141 11.75 16.13 6.62
N SER A 142 12.19 15.41 5.59
CA SER A 142 13.43 15.65 4.85
C SER A 142 13.32 15.07 3.44
N VAL A 143 14.30 15.30 2.59
CA VAL A 143 14.38 14.71 1.23
C VAL A 143 14.60 13.19 1.25
N HIS A 144 14.80 12.58 2.42
CA HIS A 144 15.00 11.16 2.63
C HIS A 144 14.02 10.60 3.66
N SER A 145 12.86 11.23 3.87
CA SER A 145 11.88 10.76 4.86
C SER A 145 10.72 9.96 4.25
N PHE A 146 10.67 9.78 2.94
CA PHE A 146 9.58 9.04 2.31
C PHE A 146 9.55 7.57 2.76
N ALA A 147 8.33 7.08 2.94
CA ALA A 147 8.08 5.79 3.56
C ALA A 147 8.11 4.65 2.54
N HIS A 148 8.81 3.57 2.86
CA HIS A 148 8.88 2.36 2.04
C HIS A 148 8.03 1.23 2.58
N VAL A 149 8.17 0.91 3.87
CA VAL A 149 7.59 -0.29 4.46
C VAL A 149 7.16 -0.06 5.90
N ILE A 150 5.99 -0.55 6.24
CA ILE A 150 5.51 -0.60 7.63
C ILE A 150 5.24 -2.06 8.01
N LYS A 151 5.56 -2.43 9.26
CA LYS A 151 5.28 -3.74 9.82
C LYS A 151 4.77 -3.62 11.25
N GLU A 152 3.72 -4.38 11.59
CA GLU A 152 3.25 -4.54 12.95
C GLU A 152 4.03 -5.66 13.64
N ASP A 153 4.42 -5.45 14.89
CA ASP A 153 5.18 -6.44 15.67
C ASP A 153 4.34 -7.73 15.86
N PRO A 154 4.91 -8.93 15.61
CA PRO A 154 4.16 -10.17 15.69
C PRO A 154 3.81 -10.61 17.12
N LYS A 155 4.31 -9.91 18.16
CA LYS A 155 4.08 -10.26 19.57
C LYS A 155 3.46 -9.13 20.38
N ARG A 156 3.46 -7.91 19.86
CA ARG A 156 2.96 -6.73 20.58
C ARG A 156 2.06 -5.90 19.69
N GLU A 157 0.78 -5.93 19.97
CA GLU A 157 -0.22 -5.10 19.31
C GLU A 157 0.13 -3.62 19.39
N GLY A 158 -0.02 -2.87 18.28
CA GLY A 158 0.25 -1.46 18.17
C GLY A 158 1.72 -1.05 18.24
N MET A 159 2.65 -2.01 18.30
CA MET A 159 4.06 -1.74 18.09
C MET A 159 4.36 -1.83 16.61
N LEU A 160 4.85 -0.73 16.03
CA LEU A 160 5.08 -0.60 14.60
C LEU A 160 6.53 -0.29 14.28
N TYR A 161 7.00 -0.83 13.17
CA TYR A 161 8.30 -0.54 12.56
C TYR A 161 8.08 0.11 11.21
N LEU A 162 8.71 1.24 10.95
CA LEU A 162 8.60 1.97 9.69
C LEU A 162 9.98 2.20 9.08
N GLY A 163 10.21 1.60 7.93
CA GLY A 163 11.37 1.87 7.09
C GLY A 163 11.12 3.07 6.20
N VAL A 164 11.96 4.09 6.32
CA VAL A 164 12.02 5.25 5.44
C VAL A 164 13.36 5.26 4.72
N ASP A 165 13.55 6.11 3.71
CA ASP A 165 14.78 6.14 2.92
C ASP A 165 16.05 6.35 3.77
N ASN A 166 15.98 7.16 4.82
CA ASN A 166 17.12 7.48 5.66
C ASN A 166 17.17 6.75 7.01
N GLY A 167 16.38 5.70 7.21
CA GLY A 167 16.45 4.92 8.45
C GLY A 167 15.20 4.19 8.86
N LEU A 168 15.20 3.78 10.11
CA LEU A 168 14.13 3.01 10.74
C LEU A 168 13.52 3.81 11.89
N TYR A 169 12.20 3.83 11.94
CA TYR A 169 11.43 4.37 13.06
C TYR A 169 10.64 3.26 13.75
N ILE A 170 10.43 3.43 15.05
CA ILE A 170 9.59 2.56 15.87
C ILE A 170 8.51 3.38 16.55
N SER A 171 7.30 2.85 16.62
CA SER A 171 6.21 3.34 17.44
C SER A 171 5.79 2.26 18.44
N TYR A 172 5.53 2.65 19.69
CA TYR A 172 5.01 1.74 20.73
C TYR A 172 3.54 2.00 21.05
N ASP A 173 2.92 2.95 20.36
CA ASP A 173 1.60 3.49 20.63
C ASP A 173 0.76 3.67 19.35
N ASP A 174 0.90 2.69 18.44
CA ASP A 174 0.09 2.57 17.24
C ASP A 174 0.20 3.79 16.29
N GLY A 175 1.42 4.31 16.15
CA GLY A 175 1.74 5.40 15.24
C GLY A 175 1.43 6.80 15.79
N VAL A 176 1.08 6.94 17.08
CA VAL A 176 0.89 8.27 17.70
C VAL A 176 2.23 8.99 17.82
N ASN A 177 3.24 8.29 18.31
CA ASN A 177 4.60 8.80 18.41
C ASN A 177 5.60 7.86 17.72
N TRP A 178 6.58 8.47 17.08
CA TRP A 178 7.64 7.76 16.37
C TRP A 178 9.02 8.14 16.91
N MET A 179 9.86 7.15 17.13
CA MET A 179 11.25 7.32 17.52
C MET A 179 12.15 6.74 16.45
N ARG A 180 13.22 7.45 16.10
CA ARG A 180 14.23 6.93 15.18
C ARG A 180 15.14 5.96 15.95
N LEU A 181 15.42 4.79 15.34
CA LEU A 181 16.39 3.82 15.82
C LEU A 181 17.78 4.08 15.25
#